data_201d574f110fb495692e7c83a8ae1bf2
#
_entry.id   201d574f110fb495692e7c83a8ae1bf2
#
_cell.length_a   1.000
_cell.length_b   1.000
_cell.length_c   1.000
_cell.angle_alpha   90.00
_cell.angle_beta   90.00
_cell.angle_gamma   90.00
#
_symmetry.space_group_name_H-M   'P 1'
#
loop_
_entity.id
_entity.type
_entity.pdbx_description
1 polymer ?
#
loop_
_entity_poly.entity_id
_entity_poly.type
_entity_poly.pdbx_seq_one_letter_code
_entity_poly.pdbx_strand_id
1 'polypeptide(L)'
;LHLYRPFIRLISAAPMRLPPDSLAHALSLAAVAMGKLRQGTALPQAIDAVCQGQPAPVRGAVQDLAYRATRWLGSTDWLIRTLIPRPPAEGAANLLRVALAQLLDDPPPYAPFTVVDQTVRAASADPKLAHGKGMINGVLRRFLREQGQLVAAMQADPVAATNYPQWWIDAVRSAYPDTWQDILAAGNRRPPMVLRVNPRRVAVDAYLSQLDEAGIDAERIGEQAVRLARAVPVAELPGFAEGDVSVQDAGAQLAAVLLDVVPGQRVLDACAAPGGKTGHLLELADNLDVVALESDAARAVRINENLARLSQTATVCVGDAAQPDTWWDGRAFDRILADVPCSAAGIVRRHPDIRWLRRPADLKALATLQRDIVRALWACLAPGGKLVYVTCSIFPTEGETQARWFESHLEDAIRLHAPGQLLPASPNAASASSFIPGVSPLPLDHDGFFYAVFQKRP
;
A
#
# COMPACT_ATOMS: atom_id res chain seq x y z
N LEU A 1 12.31 67.92 -35.82
CA LEU A 1 12.31 66.44 -36.06
C LEU A 1 12.18 65.72 -34.73
N HIS A 2 10.94 65.43 -34.36
CA HIS A 2 10.60 64.58 -33.17
C HIS A 2 10.44 63.13 -33.67
N LEU A 3 11.35 62.24 -33.27
CA LEU A 3 11.26 60.81 -33.50
C LEU A 3 10.27 60.19 -32.51
N TYR A 4 9.15 59.72 -33.01
CA TYR A 4 8.19 58.87 -32.28
C TYR A 4 8.79 57.46 -32.18
N ARG A 5 9.12 56.98 -30.95
CA ARG A 5 9.38 55.58 -30.66
C ARG A 5 8.07 54.93 -30.27
N PRO A 6 7.58 53.87 -30.93
CA PRO A 6 6.43 53.16 -30.48
C PRO A 6 6.82 52.31 -29.25
N PHE A 7 6.13 52.55 -28.12
CA PHE A 7 6.12 51.67 -26.95
C PHE A 7 5.38 50.38 -27.32
N ILE A 8 6.11 49.32 -27.64
CA ILE A 8 5.56 47.96 -27.68
C ILE A 8 5.29 47.58 -26.24
N ARG A 9 4.05 47.71 -25.78
CA ARG A 9 3.57 47.05 -24.54
C ARG A 9 3.64 45.53 -24.79
N LEU A 10 4.61 44.87 -24.20
CA LEU A 10 4.56 43.44 -23.96
C LEU A 10 3.29 43.17 -23.13
N ILE A 11 2.23 42.72 -23.78
CA ILE A 11 1.05 42.17 -23.10
C ILE A 11 1.56 40.89 -22.43
N SER A 12 1.83 40.95 -21.14
CA SER A 12 2.02 39.77 -20.32
C SER A 12 0.70 38.99 -20.41
N ALA A 13 0.69 37.91 -21.17
CA ALA A 13 -0.42 37.00 -21.22
C ALA A 13 -0.67 36.50 -19.80
N ALA A 14 -1.88 36.69 -19.28
CA ALA A 14 -2.28 36.11 -18.01
C ALA A 14 -1.99 34.60 -18.03
N PRO A 15 -1.51 34.01 -16.91
CA PRO A 15 -1.22 32.59 -16.86
C PRO A 15 -2.47 31.82 -17.28
N MET A 16 -2.29 30.91 -18.24
CA MET A 16 -3.39 30.10 -18.78
C MET A 16 -3.91 29.20 -17.64
N ARG A 17 -5.15 29.43 -17.18
CA ARG A 17 -5.78 28.57 -16.19
C ARG A 17 -6.19 27.26 -16.86
N LEU A 18 -5.74 26.13 -16.30
CA LEU A 18 -6.18 24.81 -16.73
C LEU A 18 -7.62 24.56 -16.25
N PRO A 19 -8.51 24.01 -17.10
CA PRO A 19 -9.81 23.54 -16.63
C PRO A 19 -9.63 22.49 -15.52
N PRO A 20 -10.37 22.59 -14.41
CA PRO A 20 -10.19 21.68 -13.27
C PRO A 20 -10.38 20.19 -13.61
N ASP A 21 -11.24 19.89 -14.58
CA ASP A 21 -11.55 18.54 -15.07
C ASP A 21 -10.61 18.04 -16.18
N SER A 22 -9.62 18.85 -16.58
CA SER A 22 -8.68 18.47 -17.64
C SER A 22 -7.59 17.53 -17.15
N LEU A 23 -7.15 16.63 -18.05
CA LEU A 23 -5.99 15.77 -17.80
C LEU A 23 -4.73 16.63 -17.53
N ALA A 24 -4.58 17.79 -18.16
CA ALA A 24 -3.47 18.70 -17.92
C ALA A 24 -3.42 19.19 -16.45
N HIS A 25 -4.58 19.49 -15.86
CA HIS A 25 -4.66 19.86 -14.43
C HIS A 25 -4.26 18.69 -13.54
N ALA A 26 -4.80 17.49 -13.77
CA ALA A 26 -4.45 16.31 -12.99
C ALA A 26 -2.95 15.93 -13.13
N LEU A 27 -2.36 16.02 -14.35
CA LEU A 27 -0.92 15.82 -14.58
C LEU A 27 -0.07 16.82 -13.78
N SER A 28 -0.48 18.09 -13.73
CA SER A 28 0.22 19.13 -12.97
C SER A 28 0.21 18.82 -11.47
N LEU A 29 -0.94 18.47 -10.89
CA LEU A 29 -1.06 18.10 -9.48
C LEU A 29 -0.28 16.82 -9.16
N ALA A 30 -0.35 15.80 -10.03
CA ALA A 30 0.41 14.57 -9.86
C ALA A 30 1.92 14.83 -9.89
N ALA A 31 2.40 15.74 -10.76
CA ALA A 31 3.82 16.12 -10.79
C ALA A 31 4.26 16.80 -9.47
N VAL A 32 3.42 17.62 -8.85
CA VAL A 32 3.68 18.23 -7.54
C VAL A 32 3.71 17.15 -6.45
N ALA A 33 2.77 16.17 -6.47
CA ALA A 33 2.76 15.05 -5.53
C ALA A 33 4.05 14.20 -5.65
N MET A 34 4.51 13.93 -6.90
CA MET A 34 5.80 13.26 -7.13
C MET A 34 6.99 14.05 -6.56
N GLY A 35 6.95 15.36 -6.63
CA GLY A 35 7.97 16.22 -6.01
C GLY A 35 8.02 16.07 -4.49
N LYS A 36 6.84 16.02 -3.82
CA LYS A 36 6.74 15.76 -2.38
C LYS A 36 7.22 14.36 -2.00
N LEU A 37 6.88 13.34 -2.79
CA LEU A 37 7.39 11.98 -2.61
C LEU A 37 8.92 11.93 -2.63
N ARG A 38 9.54 12.58 -3.59
CA ARG A 38 11.02 12.64 -3.71
C ARG A 38 11.69 13.42 -2.57
N GLN A 39 10.93 14.24 -1.86
CA GLN A 39 11.35 14.91 -0.62
C GLN A 39 11.09 14.09 0.65
N GLY A 40 10.56 12.85 0.51
CA GLY A 40 10.34 11.92 1.62
C GLY A 40 8.91 11.87 2.15
N THR A 41 7.96 12.59 1.55
CA THR A 41 6.54 12.51 1.94
C THR A 41 5.91 11.25 1.35
N ALA A 42 5.17 10.46 2.16
CA ALA A 42 4.43 9.32 1.66
C ALA A 42 3.40 9.74 0.59
N LEU A 43 3.23 8.91 -0.43
CA LEU A 43 2.40 9.26 -1.59
C LEU A 43 0.94 9.60 -1.23
N PRO A 44 0.24 8.86 -0.34
CA PRO A 44 -1.10 9.24 0.09
C PRO A 44 -1.16 10.66 0.69
N GLN A 45 -0.23 10.98 1.59
CA GLN A 45 -0.13 12.32 2.20
C GLN A 45 0.20 13.40 1.17
N ALA A 46 1.07 13.09 0.21
CA ALA A 46 1.42 14.01 -0.87
C ALA A 46 0.19 14.33 -1.75
N ILE A 47 -0.62 13.31 -2.06
CA ILE A 47 -1.87 13.45 -2.84
C ILE A 47 -2.89 14.25 -2.03
N ASP A 48 -3.09 13.96 -0.74
CA ASP A 48 -4.00 14.70 0.12
C ASP A 48 -3.66 16.19 0.12
N ALA A 49 -2.39 16.52 0.29
CA ALA A 49 -1.92 17.89 0.33
C ALA A 49 -2.14 18.67 -0.98
N VAL A 50 -1.97 18.01 -2.16
CA VAL A 50 -2.16 18.69 -3.46
C VAL A 50 -3.61 18.71 -3.90
N CYS A 51 -4.44 17.80 -3.38
CA CYS A 51 -5.85 17.69 -3.72
C CYS A 51 -6.77 18.38 -2.70
N GLN A 52 -6.23 19.09 -1.73
CA GLN A 52 -7.04 19.85 -0.77
C GLN A 52 -7.96 20.85 -1.50
N GLY A 53 -9.26 20.76 -1.28
CA GLY A 53 -10.26 21.61 -1.96
C GLY A 53 -10.57 21.21 -3.41
N GLN A 54 -9.99 20.13 -3.93
CA GLN A 54 -10.31 19.62 -5.27
C GLN A 54 -11.53 18.67 -5.22
N PRO A 55 -12.35 18.64 -6.30
CA PRO A 55 -13.44 17.67 -6.42
C PRO A 55 -12.95 16.23 -6.39
N ALA A 56 -13.79 15.29 -5.90
CA ALA A 56 -13.45 13.87 -5.80
C ALA A 56 -12.96 13.23 -7.11
N PRO A 57 -13.54 13.52 -8.30
CA PRO A 57 -13.03 12.98 -9.56
C PRO A 57 -11.60 13.42 -9.88
N VAL A 58 -11.24 14.68 -9.57
CA VAL A 58 -9.88 15.21 -9.76
C VAL A 58 -8.90 14.46 -8.85
N ARG A 59 -9.27 14.26 -7.57
CA ARG A 59 -8.48 13.48 -6.63
C ARG A 59 -8.22 12.06 -7.13
N GLY A 60 -9.26 11.38 -7.66
CA GLY A 60 -9.13 10.04 -8.24
C GLY A 60 -8.17 10.00 -9.43
N ALA A 61 -8.26 10.97 -10.33
CA ALA A 61 -7.35 11.10 -11.47
C ALA A 61 -5.89 11.35 -11.03
N VAL A 62 -5.66 12.27 -10.08
CA VAL A 62 -4.33 12.55 -9.54
C VAL A 62 -3.76 11.31 -8.86
N GLN A 63 -4.57 10.57 -8.12
CA GLN A 63 -4.16 9.33 -7.47
C GLN A 63 -3.73 8.28 -8.50
N ASP A 64 -4.52 7.99 -9.54
CA ASP A 64 -4.14 7.02 -10.58
C ASP A 64 -2.84 7.41 -11.27
N LEU A 65 -2.71 8.68 -11.67
CA LEU A 65 -1.50 9.20 -12.34
C LEU A 65 -0.25 9.09 -11.44
N ALA A 66 -0.35 9.50 -10.18
CA ALA A 66 0.78 9.52 -9.26
C ALA A 66 1.21 8.10 -8.84
N TYR A 67 0.26 7.20 -8.56
CA TYR A 67 0.55 5.80 -8.25
C TYR A 67 1.22 5.09 -9.43
N ARG A 68 0.74 5.34 -10.66
CA ARG A 68 1.35 4.82 -11.88
C ARG A 68 2.77 5.35 -12.07
N ALA A 69 2.97 6.67 -11.93
CA ALA A 69 4.29 7.28 -12.01
C ALA A 69 5.27 6.70 -10.97
N THR A 70 4.78 6.39 -9.77
CA THR A 70 5.60 5.80 -8.71
C THR A 70 5.96 4.34 -9.02
N ARG A 71 5.07 3.56 -9.67
CA ARG A 71 5.38 2.19 -10.13
C ARG A 71 6.47 2.18 -11.20
N TRP A 72 6.44 3.16 -12.11
CA TRP A 72 7.39 3.29 -13.21
C TRP A 72 8.56 4.24 -12.91
N LEU A 73 8.82 4.57 -11.63
CA LEU A 73 9.78 5.61 -11.28
C LEU A 73 11.21 5.28 -11.71
N GLY A 74 11.66 4.02 -11.57
CA GLY A 74 12.97 3.57 -12.04
C GLY A 74 13.14 3.72 -13.54
N SER A 75 12.14 3.26 -14.30
CA SER A 75 12.10 3.34 -15.75
C SER A 75 12.07 4.79 -16.23
N THR A 76 11.22 5.63 -15.64
CA THR A 76 11.08 7.03 -16.05
C THR A 76 12.31 7.86 -15.70
N ASP A 77 12.98 7.60 -14.58
CA ASP A 77 14.25 8.23 -14.23
C ASP A 77 15.36 7.83 -15.21
N TRP A 78 15.40 6.56 -15.61
CA TRP A 78 16.34 6.09 -16.65
C TRP A 78 16.09 6.77 -17.98
N LEU A 79 14.82 6.85 -18.44
CA LEU A 79 14.44 7.52 -19.68
C LEU A 79 14.82 9.00 -19.68
N ILE A 80 14.57 9.71 -18.58
CA ILE A 80 14.94 11.13 -18.46
C ILE A 80 16.45 11.30 -18.58
N ARG A 81 17.25 10.49 -17.92
CA ARG A 81 18.72 10.53 -18.02
C ARG A 81 19.22 10.22 -19.44
N THR A 82 18.56 9.29 -20.13
CA THR A 82 18.95 8.87 -21.47
C THR A 82 18.54 9.90 -22.55
N LEU A 83 17.35 10.49 -22.40
CA LEU A 83 16.78 11.37 -23.42
C LEU A 83 17.24 12.84 -23.28
N ILE A 84 17.69 13.25 -22.08
CA ILE A 84 18.04 14.64 -21.79
C ILE A 84 19.50 14.72 -21.35
N PRO A 85 20.36 15.37 -22.13
CA PRO A 85 21.81 15.46 -21.86
C PRO A 85 22.15 16.21 -20.56
N ARG A 86 21.31 17.18 -20.16
CA ARG A 86 21.47 17.96 -18.91
C ARG A 86 20.22 17.80 -18.07
N PRO A 87 20.35 17.46 -16.76
CA PRO A 87 19.20 17.30 -15.89
C PRO A 87 18.27 18.50 -15.98
N PRO A 88 16.97 18.29 -16.25
CA PRO A 88 15.99 19.37 -16.27
C PRO A 88 15.69 19.86 -14.85
N ALA A 89 15.06 21.03 -14.72
CA ALA A 89 14.53 21.48 -13.44
C ALA A 89 13.57 20.43 -12.85
N GLU A 90 13.59 20.25 -11.51
CA GLU A 90 12.89 19.16 -10.85
C GLU A 90 11.38 19.13 -11.16
N GLY A 91 10.72 20.29 -11.27
CA GLY A 91 9.30 20.35 -11.68
C GLY A 91 9.06 19.79 -13.08
N ALA A 92 9.96 20.08 -14.04
CA ALA A 92 9.87 19.52 -15.40
C ALA A 92 10.18 18.02 -15.41
N ALA A 93 11.16 17.57 -14.60
CA ALA A 93 11.44 16.15 -14.42
C ALA A 93 10.25 15.39 -13.86
N ASN A 94 9.57 15.93 -12.84
CA ASN A 94 8.40 15.30 -12.24
C ASN A 94 7.22 15.23 -13.21
N LEU A 95 6.99 16.28 -14.00
CA LEU A 95 5.95 16.26 -15.03
C LEU A 95 6.26 15.22 -16.13
N LEU A 96 7.54 15.11 -16.54
CA LEU A 96 7.98 14.07 -17.46
C LEU A 96 7.81 12.65 -16.88
N ARG A 97 8.15 12.42 -15.59
CA ARG A 97 7.93 11.13 -14.92
C ARG A 97 6.46 10.70 -15.00
N VAL A 98 5.56 11.62 -14.67
CA VAL A 98 4.12 11.34 -14.72
C VAL A 98 3.69 11.03 -16.15
N ALA A 99 4.10 11.83 -17.14
CA ALA A 99 3.72 11.63 -18.53
C ALA A 99 4.29 10.34 -19.13
N LEU A 100 5.60 10.07 -18.95
CA LEU A 100 6.27 8.88 -19.46
C LEU A 100 5.66 7.60 -18.88
N ALA A 101 5.26 7.61 -17.60
CA ALA A 101 4.62 6.47 -16.97
C ALA A 101 3.27 6.13 -17.63
N GLN A 102 2.53 7.13 -18.16
CA GLN A 102 1.29 6.87 -18.90
C GLN A 102 1.55 6.23 -20.27
N LEU A 103 2.74 6.46 -20.83
CA LEU A 103 3.13 5.94 -22.14
C LEU A 103 3.84 4.57 -22.05
N LEU A 104 4.32 4.18 -20.86
CA LEU A 104 4.96 2.88 -20.60
C LEU A 104 3.97 1.78 -20.26
N ASP A 105 2.76 2.10 -19.81
CA ASP A 105 1.73 1.12 -19.48
C ASP A 105 1.21 0.43 -20.74
N ASP A 106 0.86 -0.84 -20.64
CA ASP A 106 0.31 -1.63 -21.73
C ASP A 106 -0.97 -2.36 -21.27
N PRO A 107 -2.13 -2.03 -21.84
CA PRO A 107 -2.37 -0.92 -22.78
C PRO A 107 -2.25 0.45 -22.09
N PRO A 108 -1.85 1.49 -22.83
CA PRO A 108 -1.78 2.85 -22.29
C PRO A 108 -3.18 3.37 -21.92
N PRO A 109 -3.34 4.03 -20.74
CA PRO A 109 -4.65 4.49 -20.27
C PRO A 109 -5.23 5.64 -21.09
N TYR A 110 -4.37 6.36 -21.80
CA TYR A 110 -4.70 7.49 -22.66
C TYR A 110 -4.02 7.34 -24.02
N ALA A 111 -4.65 7.85 -25.08
CA ALA A 111 -3.99 7.93 -26.37
C ALA A 111 -2.68 8.70 -26.26
N PRO A 112 -1.56 8.23 -26.87
CA PRO A 112 -0.24 8.85 -26.73
C PRO A 112 -0.22 10.34 -27.09
N PHE A 113 -0.95 10.72 -28.16
CA PHE A 113 -1.10 12.13 -28.55
C PHE A 113 -1.73 12.97 -27.44
N THR A 114 -2.75 12.46 -26.77
CA THR A 114 -3.42 13.16 -25.66
C THR A 114 -2.47 13.39 -24.50
N VAL A 115 -1.65 12.38 -24.13
CA VAL A 115 -0.66 12.54 -23.07
C VAL A 115 0.33 13.66 -23.41
N VAL A 116 0.85 13.68 -24.64
CA VAL A 116 1.80 14.71 -25.08
C VAL A 116 1.16 16.11 -25.05
N ASP A 117 -0.01 16.29 -25.66
CA ASP A 117 -0.72 17.57 -25.71
C ASP A 117 -1.03 18.11 -24.31
N GLN A 118 -1.61 17.26 -23.45
CA GLN A 118 -2.01 17.67 -22.11
C GLN A 118 -0.82 17.95 -21.19
N THR A 119 0.29 17.25 -21.39
CA THR A 119 1.55 17.54 -20.66
C THR A 119 2.14 18.88 -21.07
N VAL A 120 2.12 19.20 -22.36
CA VAL A 120 2.59 20.50 -22.87
C VAL A 120 1.69 21.65 -22.39
N ARG A 121 0.38 21.43 -22.30
CA ARG A 121 -0.56 22.41 -21.72
C ARG A 121 -0.27 22.61 -20.22
N ALA A 122 -0.06 21.54 -19.47
CA ALA A 122 0.32 21.62 -18.07
C ALA A 122 1.60 22.44 -17.87
N ALA A 123 2.65 22.17 -18.66
CA ALA A 123 3.89 22.95 -18.63
C ALA A 123 3.69 24.41 -19.03
N SER A 124 2.82 24.70 -19.99
CA SER A 124 2.55 26.06 -20.45
C SER A 124 1.81 26.91 -19.43
N ALA A 125 0.99 26.28 -18.60
CA ALA A 125 0.19 26.95 -17.57
C ALA A 125 1.02 27.30 -16.31
N ASP A 126 2.13 26.60 -16.05
CA ASP A 126 3.04 26.90 -14.94
C ASP A 126 4.14 27.86 -15.41
N PRO A 127 4.20 29.10 -14.87
CA PRO A 127 5.26 30.06 -15.24
C PRO A 127 6.70 29.54 -15.05
N LYS A 128 6.92 28.63 -14.10
CA LYS A 128 8.23 28.02 -13.84
C LYS A 128 8.60 26.96 -14.91
N LEU A 129 7.64 26.39 -15.59
CA LEU A 129 7.83 25.32 -16.58
C LEU A 129 7.64 25.81 -18.02
N ALA A 130 6.96 26.93 -18.23
CA ALA A 130 6.55 27.43 -19.53
C ALA A 130 7.71 27.57 -20.54
N HIS A 131 8.89 27.99 -20.08
CA HIS A 131 10.08 28.10 -20.92
C HIS A 131 10.65 26.72 -21.34
N GLY A 132 10.40 25.65 -20.55
CA GLY A 132 10.81 24.27 -20.82
C GLY A 132 9.85 23.45 -21.67
N LYS A 133 8.67 23.97 -22.03
CA LYS A 133 7.62 23.21 -22.75
C LYS A 133 8.07 22.57 -24.06
N GLY A 134 8.97 23.26 -24.79
CA GLY A 134 9.55 22.75 -26.04
C GLY A 134 10.42 21.51 -25.81
N MET A 135 11.24 21.52 -24.75
CA MET A 135 12.05 20.37 -24.34
C MET A 135 11.13 19.20 -23.93
N ILE A 136 10.11 19.45 -23.10
CA ILE A 136 9.14 18.42 -22.66
C ILE A 136 8.47 17.77 -23.88
N ASN A 137 7.96 18.56 -24.83
CA ASN A 137 7.37 18.06 -26.06
C ASN A 137 8.36 17.22 -26.89
N GLY A 138 9.60 17.72 -27.04
CA GLY A 138 10.67 17.02 -27.77
C GLY A 138 11.00 15.67 -27.17
N VAL A 139 11.12 15.59 -25.85
CA VAL A 139 11.39 14.33 -25.10
C VAL A 139 10.29 13.31 -25.28
N LEU A 140 9.03 13.69 -25.08
CA LEU A 140 7.89 12.78 -25.21
C LEU A 140 7.74 12.28 -26.65
N ARG A 141 7.90 13.16 -27.67
CA ARG A 141 7.85 12.74 -29.08
C ARG A 141 9.03 11.84 -29.45
N ARG A 142 10.22 12.10 -28.91
CA ARG A 142 11.38 11.24 -29.14
C ARG A 142 11.16 9.87 -28.52
N PHE A 143 10.65 9.81 -27.29
CA PHE A 143 10.29 8.55 -26.65
C PHE A 143 9.33 7.73 -27.53
N LEU A 144 8.27 8.33 -28.04
CA LEU A 144 7.28 7.62 -28.88
C LEU A 144 7.88 7.09 -30.18
N ARG A 145 8.83 7.81 -30.81
CA ARG A 145 9.51 7.34 -32.02
C ARG A 145 10.48 6.19 -31.76
N GLU A 146 11.15 6.21 -30.61
CA GLU A 146 12.24 5.31 -30.24
C GLU A 146 11.82 4.29 -29.19
N GLN A 147 10.51 4.18 -28.88
CA GLN A 147 9.99 3.43 -27.74
C GLN A 147 10.50 1.99 -27.66
N GLY A 148 10.44 1.23 -28.75
CA GLY A 148 10.88 -0.16 -28.76
C GLY A 148 12.37 -0.32 -28.45
N GLN A 149 13.23 0.57 -28.98
CA GLN A 149 14.67 0.55 -28.71
C GLN A 149 14.98 0.96 -27.27
N LEU A 150 14.30 2.01 -26.76
CA LEU A 150 14.50 2.52 -25.40
C LEU A 150 14.04 1.49 -24.36
N VAL A 151 12.88 0.85 -24.55
CA VAL A 151 12.38 -0.19 -23.66
C VAL A 151 13.30 -1.40 -23.66
N ALA A 152 13.82 -1.82 -24.82
CA ALA A 152 14.80 -2.92 -24.88
C ALA A 152 16.12 -2.55 -24.17
N ALA A 153 16.64 -1.34 -24.39
CA ALA A 153 17.86 -0.88 -23.73
C ALA A 153 17.72 -0.73 -22.20
N MET A 154 16.54 -0.35 -21.74
CA MET A 154 16.21 -0.20 -20.32
C MET A 154 16.33 -1.51 -19.54
N GLN A 155 16.15 -2.68 -20.19
CA GLN A 155 16.27 -4.00 -19.55
C GLN A 155 17.69 -4.31 -19.04
N ALA A 156 18.71 -3.59 -19.53
CA ALA A 156 20.07 -3.73 -19.05
C ALA A 156 20.33 -3.02 -17.69
N ASP A 157 19.46 -2.10 -17.28
CA ASP A 157 19.54 -1.41 -15.96
C ASP A 157 18.59 -2.07 -14.99
N PRO A 158 19.09 -2.76 -13.94
CA PRO A 158 18.22 -3.50 -13.01
C PRO A 158 17.16 -2.62 -12.33
N VAL A 159 17.49 -1.37 -11.98
CA VAL A 159 16.57 -0.43 -11.33
C VAL A 159 15.45 -0.01 -12.29
N ALA A 160 15.81 0.25 -13.56
CA ALA A 160 14.85 0.61 -14.56
C ALA A 160 13.98 -0.57 -15.01
N ALA A 161 14.55 -1.76 -15.13
CA ALA A 161 13.82 -2.96 -15.53
C ALA A 161 12.81 -3.42 -14.48
N THR A 162 13.19 -3.37 -13.21
CA THR A 162 12.36 -3.86 -12.10
C THR A 162 11.54 -2.77 -11.40
N ASN A 163 11.91 -1.50 -11.54
CA ASN A 163 11.34 -0.37 -10.80
C ASN A 163 11.49 -0.48 -9.28
N TYR A 164 12.63 -0.99 -8.83
CA TYR A 164 13.02 -1.04 -7.41
C TYR A 164 14.42 -0.45 -7.24
N PRO A 165 14.74 0.15 -6.08
CA PRO A 165 16.10 0.60 -5.81
C PRO A 165 17.06 -0.60 -5.68
N GLN A 166 18.33 -0.42 -6.06
CA GLN A 166 19.31 -1.51 -6.16
C GLN A 166 19.42 -2.32 -4.86
N TRP A 167 19.46 -1.65 -3.69
CA TRP A 167 19.56 -2.33 -2.40
C TRP A 167 18.39 -3.31 -2.14
N TRP A 168 17.19 -2.94 -2.63
CA TRP A 168 16.00 -3.78 -2.47
C TRP A 168 16.08 -5.02 -3.37
N ILE A 169 16.50 -4.81 -4.63
CA ILE A 169 16.74 -5.90 -5.58
C ILE A 169 17.74 -6.89 -4.98
N ASP A 170 18.87 -6.40 -4.45
CA ASP A 170 19.92 -7.24 -3.84
C ASP A 170 19.42 -7.98 -2.60
N ALA A 171 18.63 -7.33 -1.75
CA ALA A 171 18.06 -7.94 -0.54
C ALA A 171 17.06 -9.05 -0.90
N VAL A 172 16.14 -8.81 -1.85
CA VAL A 172 15.15 -9.82 -2.28
C VAL A 172 15.85 -10.97 -3.00
N ARG A 173 16.81 -10.69 -3.88
CA ARG A 173 17.59 -11.73 -4.58
C ARG A 173 18.39 -12.61 -3.61
N SER A 174 18.97 -12.01 -2.59
CA SER A 174 19.69 -12.76 -1.54
C SER A 174 18.77 -13.65 -0.70
N ALA A 175 17.56 -13.17 -0.39
CA ALA A 175 16.57 -13.89 0.41
C ALA A 175 15.85 -15.00 -0.37
N TYR A 176 15.62 -14.78 -1.69
CA TYR A 176 14.81 -15.62 -2.57
C TYR A 176 15.48 -15.81 -3.93
N PRO A 177 16.62 -16.55 -4.00
CA PRO A 177 17.44 -16.65 -5.22
C PRO A 177 16.67 -17.15 -6.46
N ASP A 178 15.70 -18.07 -6.26
CA ASP A 178 14.99 -18.73 -7.33
C ASP A 178 13.72 -17.97 -7.77
N THR A 179 13.18 -17.05 -6.93
CA THR A 179 11.86 -16.43 -7.16
C THR A 179 11.86 -14.91 -7.05
N TRP A 180 13.02 -14.28 -6.87
CA TRP A 180 13.11 -12.84 -6.65
C TRP A 180 12.49 -12.00 -7.78
N GLN A 181 12.61 -12.45 -9.03
CA GLN A 181 12.03 -11.74 -10.18
C GLN A 181 10.50 -11.73 -10.12
N ASP A 182 9.90 -12.89 -9.79
CA ASP A 182 8.45 -13.02 -9.66
C ASP A 182 7.91 -12.16 -8.50
N ILE A 183 8.64 -12.11 -7.38
CA ILE A 183 8.30 -11.28 -6.22
C ILE A 183 8.29 -9.79 -6.61
N LEU A 184 9.34 -9.31 -7.31
CA LEU A 184 9.42 -7.92 -7.75
C LEU A 184 8.35 -7.62 -8.81
N ALA A 185 8.12 -8.53 -9.75
CA ALA A 185 7.09 -8.39 -10.76
C ALA A 185 5.68 -8.34 -10.15
N ALA A 186 5.39 -9.18 -9.14
CA ALA A 186 4.14 -9.16 -8.41
C ALA A 186 3.88 -7.80 -7.74
N GLY A 187 4.92 -7.18 -7.16
CA GLY A 187 4.83 -5.85 -6.55
C GLY A 187 4.62 -4.69 -7.54
N ASN A 188 4.81 -4.92 -8.84
CA ASN A 188 4.54 -3.93 -9.90
C ASN A 188 3.12 -4.03 -10.45
N ARG A 189 2.41 -5.14 -10.21
CA ARG A 189 1.03 -5.31 -10.67
C ARG A 189 0.06 -4.40 -9.91
N ARG A 190 -1.09 -4.13 -10.52
CA ARG A 190 -2.20 -3.50 -9.80
C ARG A 190 -2.73 -4.48 -8.75
N PRO A 191 -2.95 -4.01 -7.51
CA PRO A 191 -3.53 -4.87 -6.48
C PRO A 191 -4.98 -5.22 -6.81
N PRO A 192 -5.42 -6.46 -6.53
CA PRO A 192 -6.84 -6.79 -6.58
C PRO A 192 -7.59 -6.07 -5.46
N MET A 193 -8.86 -5.80 -5.68
CA MET A 193 -9.77 -5.42 -4.62
C MET A 193 -10.37 -6.70 -4.02
N VAL A 194 -10.05 -6.94 -2.75
CA VAL A 194 -10.53 -8.09 -2.00
C VAL A 194 -11.37 -7.61 -0.83
N LEU A 195 -12.51 -8.22 -0.66
CA LEU A 195 -13.46 -7.98 0.40
C LEU A 195 -13.40 -9.12 1.41
N ARG A 196 -13.56 -8.79 2.68
CA ARG A 196 -13.90 -9.73 3.75
C ARG A 196 -15.40 -9.58 4.02
N VAL A 197 -16.14 -10.64 3.82
CA VAL A 197 -17.57 -10.71 4.13
C VAL A 197 -17.75 -10.95 5.62
N ASN A 198 -18.61 -10.18 6.27
CA ASN A 198 -18.92 -10.32 7.69
C ASN A 198 -19.94 -11.46 7.90
N PRO A 199 -19.52 -12.63 8.46
CA PRO A 199 -20.39 -13.80 8.56
C PRO A 199 -21.55 -13.61 9.56
N ARG A 200 -21.47 -12.57 10.41
CA ARG A 200 -22.57 -12.23 11.36
C ARG A 200 -23.72 -11.49 10.68
N ARG A 201 -23.52 -10.99 9.46
CA ARG A 201 -24.48 -10.17 8.72
C ARG A 201 -25.00 -10.86 7.47
N VAL A 202 -24.10 -11.43 6.69
CA VAL A 202 -24.45 -12.03 5.40
C VAL A 202 -23.54 -13.23 5.10
N ALA A 203 -24.11 -14.30 4.55
CA ALA A 203 -23.34 -15.42 4.05
C ALA A 203 -22.62 -15.03 2.75
N VAL A 204 -21.43 -15.59 2.50
CA VAL A 204 -20.60 -15.25 1.34
C VAL A 204 -21.35 -15.47 0.02
N ASP A 205 -22.08 -16.58 -0.12
CA ASP A 205 -22.80 -16.89 -1.36
C ASP A 205 -23.97 -15.91 -1.59
N ALA A 206 -24.66 -15.49 -0.51
CA ALA A 206 -25.70 -14.45 -0.60
C ALA A 206 -25.10 -13.10 -0.99
N TYR A 207 -23.90 -12.75 -0.47
CA TYR A 207 -23.22 -11.53 -0.84
C TYR A 207 -22.74 -11.54 -2.29
N LEU A 208 -22.28 -12.69 -2.80
CA LEU A 208 -21.94 -12.84 -4.24
C LEU A 208 -23.16 -12.59 -5.12
N SER A 209 -24.35 -13.06 -4.72
CA SER A 209 -25.60 -12.77 -5.44
C SER A 209 -25.94 -11.28 -5.44
N GLN A 210 -25.73 -10.57 -4.31
CA GLN A 210 -25.92 -9.10 -4.25
C GLN A 210 -24.95 -8.34 -5.17
N LEU A 211 -23.70 -8.80 -5.29
CA LEU A 211 -22.72 -8.23 -6.22
C LEU A 211 -23.13 -8.45 -7.66
N ASP A 212 -23.60 -9.64 -8.02
CA ASP A 212 -24.09 -9.97 -9.37
C ASP A 212 -25.30 -9.11 -9.74
N GLU A 213 -26.28 -8.96 -8.83
CA GLU A 213 -27.43 -8.07 -9.01
C GLU A 213 -27.03 -6.59 -9.21
N ALA A 214 -25.90 -6.18 -8.59
CA ALA A 214 -25.33 -4.84 -8.76
C ALA A 214 -24.45 -4.71 -10.03
N GLY A 215 -24.28 -5.79 -10.81
CA GLY A 215 -23.42 -5.81 -12.00
C GLY A 215 -21.92 -5.78 -11.67
N ILE A 216 -21.53 -6.27 -10.50
CA ILE A 216 -20.15 -6.32 -10.03
C ILE A 216 -19.64 -7.78 -10.09
N ASP A 217 -18.83 -8.11 -11.09
CA ASP A 217 -18.23 -9.41 -11.23
C ASP A 217 -17.27 -9.71 -10.07
N ALA A 218 -17.47 -10.84 -9.39
CA ALA A 218 -16.70 -11.24 -8.24
C ALA A 218 -16.58 -12.76 -8.12
N GLU A 219 -15.59 -13.24 -7.38
CA GLU A 219 -15.40 -14.66 -7.10
C GLU A 219 -15.00 -14.88 -5.63
N ARG A 220 -15.42 -16.00 -5.08
CA ARG A 220 -14.98 -16.45 -3.75
C ARG A 220 -13.55 -16.99 -3.86
N ILE A 221 -12.65 -16.46 -3.01
CA ILE A 221 -11.24 -16.85 -2.97
C ILE A 221 -10.78 -17.36 -1.59
N GLY A 222 -11.70 -17.46 -0.64
CA GLY A 222 -11.43 -17.95 0.71
C GLY A 222 -12.73 -18.12 1.48
N GLU A 223 -12.65 -18.47 2.76
CA GLU A 223 -13.83 -18.70 3.59
C GLU A 223 -14.73 -17.45 3.66
N GLN A 224 -14.14 -16.28 3.91
CA GLN A 224 -14.80 -14.98 3.95
C GLN A 224 -14.31 -14.02 2.86
N ALA A 225 -13.36 -14.45 2.02
CA ALA A 225 -12.70 -13.61 1.05
C ALA A 225 -13.39 -13.67 -0.32
N VAL A 226 -13.74 -12.51 -0.84
CA VAL A 226 -14.30 -12.29 -2.17
C VAL A 226 -13.40 -11.33 -2.95
N ARG A 227 -12.97 -11.71 -4.16
CA ARG A 227 -12.18 -10.89 -5.07
C ARG A 227 -13.08 -10.30 -6.14
N LEU A 228 -13.00 -8.98 -6.33
CA LEU A 228 -13.68 -8.31 -7.43
C LEU A 228 -12.84 -8.42 -8.71
N ALA A 229 -13.49 -8.62 -9.85
CA ALA A 229 -12.84 -8.61 -11.16
C ALA A 229 -12.23 -7.23 -11.48
N ARG A 230 -12.88 -6.17 -11.02
CA ARG A 230 -12.42 -4.77 -11.11
C ARG A 230 -12.67 -4.05 -9.81
N ALA A 231 -11.74 -3.18 -9.41
CA ALA A 231 -11.96 -2.31 -8.26
C ALA A 231 -13.08 -1.30 -8.56
N VAL A 232 -13.97 -1.12 -7.58
CA VAL A 232 -15.06 -0.13 -7.60
C VAL A 232 -14.94 0.80 -6.39
N PRO A 233 -15.49 2.02 -6.44
CA PRO A 233 -15.61 2.87 -5.26
C PRO A 233 -16.35 2.14 -4.13
N VAL A 234 -15.86 2.25 -2.89
CA VAL A 234 -16.49 1.55 -1.75
C VAL A 234 -17.95 1.95 -1.53
N ALA A 235 -18.34 3.14 -1.95
CA ALA A 235 -19.72 3.63 -1.89
C ALA A 235 -20.68 2.90 -2.87
N GLU A 236 -20.13 2.20 -3.86
CA GLU A 236 -20.90 1.40 -4.83
C GLU A 236 -21.04 -0.06 -4.39
N LEU A 237 -20.34 -0.47 -3.33
CA LEU A 237 -20.42 -1.83 -2.81
C LEU A 237 -21.71 -2.02 -2.00
N PRO A 238 -22.56 -3.01 -2.34
CA PRO A 238 -23.74 -3.35 -1.53
C PRO A 238 -23.34 -3.63 -0.09
N GLY A 239 -24.09 -3.08 0.88
CA GLY A 239 -23.89 -3.34 2.30
C GLY A 239 -22.58 -2.85 2.93
N PHE A 240 -21.76 -2.06 2.20
CA PHE A 240 -20.50 -1.55 2.77
C PHE A 240 -20.74 -0.57 3.93
N ALA A 241 -21.65 0.36 3.75
CA ALA A 241 -22.00 1.33 4.80
C ALA A 241 -22.60 0.65 6.03
N GLU A 242 -23.34 -0.42 5.82
CA GLU A 242 -24.01 -1.23 6.83
C GLU A 242 -23.04 -2.18 7.57
N GLY A 243 -21.84 -2.38 7.03
CA GLY A 243 -20.81 -3.24 7.63
C GLY A 243 -20.92 -4.72 7.24
N ASP A 244 -21.59 -5.04 6.14
CA ASP A 244 -21.67 -6.40 5.61
C ASP A 244 -20.33 -6.87 5.05
N VAL A 245 -19.49 -5.92 4.63
CA VAL A 245 -18.14 -6.20 4.12
C VAL A 245 -17.12 -5.16 4.58
N SER A 246 -15.86 -5.57 4.52
CA SER A 246 -14.69 -4.71 4.69
C SER A 246 -13.70 -4.95 3.56
N VAL A 247 -13.01 -3.90 3.10
CA VAL A 247 -11.90 -4.06 2.15
C VAL A 247 -10.68 -4.54 2.92
N GLN A 248 -10.25 -5.76 2.64
CA GLN A 248 -9.07 -6.36 3.29
C GLN A 248 -8.41 -7.39 2.39
N ASP A 249 -7.09 -7.32 2.25
CA ASP A 249 -6.32 -8.31 1.51
C ASP A 249 -6.53 -9.72 2.08
N ALA A 250 -6.59 -10.74 1.22
CA ALA A 250 -6.86 -12.11 1.64
C ALA A 250 -5.78 -12.65 2.59
N GLY A 251 -4.52 -12.29 2.37
CA GLY A 251 -3.43 -12.63 3.30
C GLY A 251 -3.63 -11.98 4.68
N ALA A 252 -4.09 -10.73 4.73
CA ALA A 252 -4.34 -10.02 5.99
C ALA A 252 -5.49 -10.61 6.82
N GLN A 253 -6.44 -11.31 6.19
CA GLN A 253 -7.57 -11.96 6.87
C GLN A 253 -7.12 -13.11 7.78
N LEU A 254 -5.96 -13.72 7.54
CA LEU A 254 -5.44 -14.79 8.38
C LEU A 254 -5.11 -14.38 9.81
N ALA A 255 -4.78 -13.12 10.04
CA ALA A 255 -4.34 -12.63 11.34
C ALA A 255 -5.34 -12.96 12.48
N ALA A 256 -6.61 -12.65 12.26
CA ALA A 256 -7.66 -12.90 13.23
C ALA A 256 -7.99 -14.40 13.36
N VAL A 257 -7.97 -15.14 12.24
CA VAL A 257 -8.23 -16.59 12.24
C VAL A 257 -7.15 -17.35 13.02
N LEU A 258 -5.87 -16.99 12.82
CA LEU A 258 -4.75 -17.62 13.53
C LEU A 258 -4.73 -17.33 15.04
N LEU A 259 -5.33 -16.22 15.46
CA LEU A 259 -5.43 -15.88 16.87
C LEU A 259 -6.40 -16.82 17.61
N ASP A 260 -7.35 -17.42 16.90
CA ASP A 260 -8.26 -18.45 17.41
C ASP A 260 -8.99 -17.97 18.68
N VAL A 261 -9.71 -16.87 18.52
CA VAL A 261 -10.49 -16.27 19.64
C VAL A 261 -11.74 -17.08 19.93
N VAL A 262 -12.07 -17.19 21.23
CA VAL A 262 -13.31 -17.84 21.69
C VAL A 262 -14.13 -16.87 22.55
N PRO A 263 -15.45 -17.07 22.66
CA PRO A 263 -16.32 -16.15 23.40
C PRO A 263 -15.85 -15.89 24.84
N GLY A 264 -15.96 -14.64 25.25
CA GLY A 264 -15.65 -14.20 26.63
C GLY A 264 -14.16 -13.90 26.87
N GLN A 265 -13.30 -14.08 25.89
CA GLN A 265 -11.86 -13.79 26.03
C GLN A 265 -11.55 -12.29 26.03
N ARG A 266 -10.47 -11.95 26.74
CA ARG A 266 -9.86 -10.64 26.69
C ARG A 266 -8.76 -10.60 25.64
N VAL A 267 -8.90 -9.70 24.66
CA VAL A 267 -8.07 -9.66 23.46
C VAL A 267 -7.41 -8.30 23.29
N LEU A 268 -6.11 -8.28 23.00
CA LEU A 268 -5.40 -7.08 22.58
C LEU A 268 -5.11 -7.14 21.07
N ASP A 269 -5.53 -6.11 20.33
CA ASP A 269 -5.04 -5.81 18.98
C ASP A 269 -4.01 -4.68 19.11
N ALA A 270 -2.74 -5.04 19.08
CA ALA A 270 -1.64 -4.08 19.20
C ALA A 270 -1.28 -3.53 17.82
N CYS A 271 -1.08 -2.19 17.74
CA CYS A 271 -0.87 -1.43 16.50
C CYS A 271 -2.09 -1.51 15.55
N ALA A 272 -3.29 -1.32 16.12
CA ALA A 272 -4.57 -1.70 15.55
C ALA A 272 -5.04 -0.90 14.34
N ALA A 273 -4.56 0.36 14.14
CA ALA A 273 -5.09 1.22 13.08
C ALA A 273 -4.85 0.68 11.67
N PRO A 274 -5.86 0.76 10.80
CA PRO A 274 -7.14 1.49 10.91
C PRO A 274 -8.31 0.69 11.51
N GLY A 275 -8.09 -0.42 12.22
CA GLY A 275 -9.13 -1.21 12.88
C GLY A 275 -9.70 -2.37 12.07
N GLY A 276 -9.11 -2.70 10.92
CA GLY A 276 -9.62 -3.78 10.07
C GLY A 276 -9.47 -5.18 10.69
N LYS A 277 -8.38 -5.42 11.44
CA LYS A 277 -8.17 -6.66 12.19
C LYS A 277 -8.98 -6.69 13.47
N THR A 278 -9.09 -5.56 14.17
CA THR A 278 -9.99 -5.39 15.33
C THR A 278 -11.43 -5.78 15.00
N GLY A 279 -11.97 -5.22 13.89
CA GLY A 279 -13.32 -5.57 13.41
C GLY A 279 -13.43 -7.06 13.08
N HIS A 280 -12.42 -7.64 12.45
CA HIS A 280 -12.43 -9.07 12.12
C HIS A 280 -12.47 -9.95 13.37
N LEU A 281 -11.68 -9.65 14.41
CA LEU A 281 -11.74 -10.36 15.69
C LEU A 281 -13.16 -10.37 16.29
N LEU A 282 -13.81 -9.20 16.29
CA LEU A 282 -15.19 -9.04 16.78
C LEU A 282 -16.23 -9.75 15.91
N GLU A 283 -15.93 -10.04 14.65
CA GLU A 283 -16.77 -10.85 13.76
C GLU A 283 -16.68 -12.36 14.08
N LEU A 284 -15.57 -12.83 14.67
CA LEU A 284 -15.31 -14.26 14.87
C LEU A 284 -15.87 -14.85 16.16
N ALA A 285 -15.96 -14.07 17.24
CA ALA A 285 -16.46 -14.57 18.54
C ALA A 285 -17.29 -13.53 19.28
N ASP A 286 -18.26 -14.02 20.11
CA ASP A 286 -19.14 -13.20 20.93
C ASP A 286 -18.48 -12.77 22.24
N ASN A 287 -18.93 -11.65 22.79
CA ASN A 287 -18.59 -11.21 24.16
C ASN A 287 -17.07 -11.08 24.38
N LEU A 288 -16.32 -10.68 23.36
CA LEU A 288 -14.90 -10.37 23.52
C LEU A 288 -14.70 -9.03 24.25
N ASP A 289 -13.79 -8.99 25.24
CA ASP A 289 -13.25 -7.75 25.83
C ASP A 289 -12.04 -7.30 24.98
N VAL A 290 -12.27 -6.54 23.92
CA VAL A 290 -11.22 -6.14 22.96
C VAL A 290 -10.65 -4.77 23.32
N VAL A 291 -9.32 -4.72 23.47
CA VAL A 291 -8.54 -3.49 23.55
C VAL A 291 -7.80 -3.31 22.21
N ALA A 292 -8.06 -2.20 21.53
CA ALA A 292 -7.37 -1.78 20.29
C ALA A 292 -6.37 -0.67 20.63
N LEU A 293 -5.07 -0.98 20.56
CA LEU A 293 -3.99 -0.07 20.92
C LEU A 293 -3.35 0.52 19.67
N GLU A 294 -3.19 1.85 19.63
CA GLU A 294 -2.51 2.57 18.55
C GLU A 294 -1.68 3.72 19.13
N SER A 295 -0.46 3.86 18.68
CA SER A 295 0.46 4.91 19.16
C SER A 295 0.14 6.31 18.61
N ASP A 296 -0.46 6.39 17.43
CA ASP A 296 -0.84 7.65 16.77
C ASP A 296 -2.31 7.97 17.02
N ALA A 297 -2.55 9.06 17.76
CA ALA A 297 -3.91 9.51 18.09
C ALA A 297 -4.77 9.82 16.85
N ALA A 298 -4.17 10.35 15.76
CA ALA A 298 -4.91 10.62 14.53
C ALA A 298 -5.30 9.33 13.81
N ARG A 299 -4.49 8.29 13.90
CA ARG A 299 -4.81 6.96 13.37
C ARG A 299 -5.83 6.24 14.24
N ALA A 300 -5.80 6.44 15.57
CA ALA A 300 -6.78 5.85 16.50
C ALA A 300 -8.22 6.30 16.19
N VAL A 301 -8.42 7.53 15.71
CA VAL A 301 -9.74 8.02 15.25
C VAL A 301 -10.33 7.10 14.19
N ARG A 302 -9.51 6.59 13.27
CA ARG A 302 -9.97 5.69 12.18
C ARG A 302 -10.43 4.33 12.70
N ILE A 303 -9.92 3.87 13.84
CA ILE A 303 -10.39 2.65 14.48
C ILE A 303 -11.86 2.86 14.93
N ASN A 304 -12.14 3.99 15.61
CA ASN A 304 -13.50 4.32 16.06
C ASN A 304 -14.47 4.47 14.88
N GLU A 305 -14.05 5.15 13.79
CA GLU A 305 -14.87 5.30 12.57
C GLU A 305 -15.21 3.95 11.95
N ASN A 306 -14.24 3.03 11.87
CA ASN A 306 -14.46 1.71 11.32
C ASN A 306 -15.35 0.84 12.23
N LEU A 307 -15.13 0.86 13.54
CA LEU A 307 -15.97 0.16 14.51
C LEU A 307 -17.43 0.66 14.48
N ALA A 308 -17.62 1.99 14.39
CA ALA A 308 -18.95 2.60 14.26
C ALA A 308 -19.67 2.11 12.99
N ARG A 309 -18.98 2.09 11.82
CA ARG A 309 -19.51 1.57 10.56
C ARG A 309 -19.92 0.09 10.67
N LEU A 310 -19.12 -0.71 11.38
CA LEU A 310 -19.37 -2.14 11.59
C LEU A 310 -20.41 -2.42 12.69
N SER A 311 -20.89 -1.38 13.38
CA SER A 311 -21.74 -1.50 14.58
C SER A 311 -21.10 -2.38 15.67
N GLN A 312 -19.79 -2.23 15.85
CA GLN A 312 -18.98 -2.98 16.81
C GLN A 312 -18.38 -2.04 17.87
N THR A 313 -17.99 -2.60 19.00
CA THR A 313 -17.40 -1.86 20.12
C THR A 313 -16.11 -2.52 20.59
N ALA A 314 -15.10 -1.69 20.87
CA ALA A 314 -13.86 -2.07 21.53
C ALA A 314 -13.34 -0.88 22.36
N THR A 315 -12.49 -1.15 23.34
CA THR A 315 -11.77 -0.09 24.05
C THR A 315 -10.59 0.38 23.19
N VAL A 316 -10.67 1.60 22.65
CA VAL A 316 -9.58 2.16 21.85
C VAL A 316 -8.64 2.95 22.77
N CYS A 317 -7.37 2.53 22.84
CA CYS A 317 -6.34 3.16 23.66
C CYS A 317 -5.27 3.80 22.76
N VAL A 318 -4.83 5.00 23.12
CA VAL A 318 -3.64 5.63 22.53
C VAL A 318 -2.45 5.35 23.42
N GLY A 319 -1.43 4.63 22.90
CA GLY A 319 -0.25 4.28 23.68
C GLY A 319 0.79 3.51 22.87
N ASP A 320 2.00 3.46 23.39
CA ASP A 320 3.11 2.72 22.78
C ASP A 320 3.08 1.25 23.26
N ALA A 321 2.95 0.33 22.32
CA ALA A 321 2.94 -1.12 22.59
C ALA A 321 4.21 -1.61 23.32
N ALA A 322 5.34 -0.92 23.16
CA ALA A 322 6.58 -1.20 23.87
C ALA A 322 6.60 -0.69 25.33
N GLN A 323 5.59 0.08 25.75
CA GLN A 323 5.51 0.71 27.07
C GLN A 323 4.19 0.41 27.78
N PRO A 324 3.94 -0.85 28.21
CA PRO A 324 2.65 -1.26 28.80
C PRO A 324 2.23 -0.44 30.02
N ASP A 325 3.15 0.00 30.84
CA ASP A 325 2.89 0.78 32.06
C ASP A 325 2.10 2.08 31.80
N THR A 326 2.05 2.53 30.54
CA THR A 326 1.36 3.79 30.18
C THR A 326 -0.09 3.59 29.76
N TRP A 327 -0.54 2.38 29.46
CA TRP A 327 -1.87 2.10 28.92
C TRP A 327 -2.53 0.82 29.46
N TRP A 328 -1.76 -0.14 29.98
CA TRP A 328 -2.28 -1.42 30.46
C TRP A 328 -2.84 -1.29 31.88
N ASP A 329 -4.01 -1.90 32.12
CA ASP A 329 -4.69 -1.90 33.41
C ASP A 329 -4.24 -3.02 34.37
N GLY A 330 -3.24 -3.81 34.00
CA GLY A 330 -2.70 -4.91 34.79
C GLY A 330 -3.46 -6.24 34.65
N ARG A 331 -4.62 -6.28 33.97
CA ARG A 331 -5.34 -7.54 33.71
C ARG A 331 -4.75 -8.20 32.46
N ALA A 332 -4.32 -9.45 32.59
CA ALA A 332 -3.73 -10.21 31.49
C ALA A 332 -4.70 -10.43 30.32
N PHE A 333 -4.14 -10.53 29.11
CA PHE A 333 -4.88 -10.84 27.89
C PHE A 333 -4.81 -12.34 27.58
N ASP A 334 -5.90 -12.95 27.18
CA ASP A 334 -5.95 -14.34 26.72
C ASP A 334 -5.34 -14.47 25.32
N ARG A 335 -5.49 -13.41 24.51
CA ARG A 335 -5.06 -13.36 23.11
C ARG A 335 -4.44 -12.00 22.80
N ILE A 336 -3.31 -12.01 22.08
CA ILE A 336 -2.64 -10.79 21.61
C ILE A 336 -2.37 -10.91 20.12
N LEU A 337 -2.90 -9.99 19.34
CA LEU A 337 -2.52 -9.77 17.95
C LEU A 337 -1.45 -8.68 17.90
N ALA A 338 -0.23 -9.04 17.54
CA ALA A 338 0.89 -8.14 17.40
C ALA A 338 1.17 -7.85 15.90
N ASP A 339 0.33 -6.99 15.28
CA ASP A 339 0.53 -6.49 13.89
C ASP A 339 1.52 -5.32 13.92
N VAL A 340 2.78 -5.65 14.15
CA VAL A 340 3.82 -4.69 14.51
C VAL A 340 4.26 -3.79 13.36
N PRO A 341 4.75 -2.56 13.64
CA PRO A 341 5.37 -1.72 12.62
C PRO A 341 6.48 -2.45 11.88
N CYS A 342 6.43 -2.42 10.55
CA CYS A 342 7.41 -3.09 9.69
C CYS A 342 7.74 -2.26 8.46
N SER A 343 8.63 -2.76 7.60
CA SER A 343 8.97 -2.11 6.33
C SER A 343 7.78 -1.97 5.38
N ALA A 344 6.74 -2.79 5.56
CA ALA A 344 5.60 -2.95 4.66
C ALA A 344 6.00 -3.40 3.24
N ALA A 345 7.10 -4.15 3.14
CA ALA A 345 7.67 -4.61 1.87
C ALA A 345 6.76 -5.57 1.10
N GLY A 346 5.84 -6.23 1.78
CA GLY A 346 4.90 -7.17 1.18
C GLY A 346 3.71 -6.52 0.47
N ILE A 347 3.40 -5.25 0.78
CA ILE A 347 2.24 -4.53 0.25
C ILE A 347 2.60 -3.44 -0.77
N VAL A 348 3.81 -3.49 -1.34
CA VAL A 348 4.30 -2.46 -2.28
C VAL A 348 3.46 -2.33 -3.54
N ARG A 349 2.70 -3.34 -3.95
CA ARG A 349 1.76 -3.21 -5.07
C ARG A 349 0.61 -2.26 -4.74
N ARG A 350 0.22 -2.12 -3.46
CA ARG A 350 -0.76 -1.13 -2.97
C ARG A 350 -0.14 0.22 -2.69
N HIS A 351 1.08 0.21 -2.17
CA HIS A 351 1.84 1.39 -1.75
C HIS A 351 3.22 1.41 -2.42
N PRO A 352 3.29 1.74 -3.73
CA PRO A 352 4.54 1.66 -4.50
C PRO A 352 5.62 2.66 -4.05
N ASP A 353 5.24 3.68 -3.29
CA ASP A 353 6.13 4.66 -2.68
C ASP A 353 7.03 4.05 -1.59
N ILE A 354 6.59 3.01 -0.92
CA ILE A 354 7.35 2.34 0.15
C ILE A 354 8.74 1.96 -0.33
N ARG A 355 8.88 1.35 -1.50
CA ARG A 355 10.17 0.91 -2.03
C ARG A 355 11.16 2.07 -2.27
N TRP A 356 10.67 3.27 -2.51
CA TRP A 356 11.46 4.47 -2.75
C TRP A 356 11.76 5.28 -1.49
N LEU A 357 10.92 5.14 -0.47
CA LEU A 357 11.05 5.84 0.82
C LEU A 357 11.90 5.06 1.82
N ARG A 358 11.84 3.72 1.79
CA ARG A 358 12.60 2.87 2.71
C ARG A 358 14.09 2.84 2.37
N ARG A 359 14.90 2.68 3.42
CA ARG A 359 16.35 2.57 3.37
C ARG A 359 16.79 1.26 4.05
N PRO A 360 17.98 0.71 3.73
CA PRO A 360 18.49 -0.50 4.38
C PRO A 360 18.56 -0.40 5.91
N ALA A 361 18.91 0.78 6.44
CA ALA A 361 18.99 1.01 7.89
C ALA A 361 17.65 0.86 8.62
N ASP A 362 16.53 1.15 7.92
CA ASP A 362 15.19 1.07 8.51
C ASP A 362 14.84 -0.37 8.89
N LEU A 363 15.29 -1.37 8.13
CA LEU A 363 15.03 -2.79 8.42
C LEU A 363 15.59 -3.20 9.78
N LYS A 364 16.81 -2.75 10.10
CA LYS A 364 17.45 -3.06 11.39
C LYS A 364 16.75 -2.36 12.55
N ALA A 365 16.39 -1.08 12.36
CA ALA A 365 15.70 -0.30 13.39
C ALA A 365 14.31 -0.89 13.68
N LEU A 366 13.56 -1.24 12.64
CA LEU A 366 12.23 -1.87 12.76
C LEU A 366 12.34 -3.25 13.44
N ALA A 367 13.33 -4.06 13.07
CA ALA A 367 13.54 -5.36 13.71
C ALA A 367 13.82 -5.24 15.23
N THR A 368 14.54 -4.21 15.65
CA THR A 368 14.76 -3.93 17.08
C THR A 368 13.45 -3.51 17.76
N LEU A 369 12.72 -2.57 17.18
CA LEU A 369 11.41 -2.12 17.69
C LEU A 369 10.42 -3.29 17.82
N GLN A 370 10.37 -4.19 16.84
CA GLN A 370 9.50 -5.38 16.86
C GLN A 370 9.82 -6.28 18.07
N ARG A 371 11.10 -6.45 18.39
CA ARG A 371 11.53 -7.23 19.58
C ARG A 371 11.08 -6.57 20.87
N ASP A 372 11.25 -5.25 20.97
CA ASP A 372 10.87 -4.51 22.16
C ASP A 372 9.36 -4.57 22.38
N ILE A 373 8.56 -4.39 21.31
CA ILE A 373 7.10 -4.52 21.34
C ILE A 373 6.71 -5.94 21.80
N VAL A 374 7.21 -6.98 21.15
CA VAL A 374 6.77 -8.36 21.47
C VAL A 374 7.17 -8.76 22.89
N ARG A 375 8.36 -8.36 23.39
CA ARG A 375 8.73 -8.59 24.79
C ARG A 375 7.77 -7.92 25.78
N ALA A 376 7.42 -6.68 25.52
CA ALA A 376 6.50 -5.92 26.35
C ALA A 376 5.09 -6.54 26.36
N LEU A 377 4.59 -6.90 25.19
CA LEU A 377 3.29 -7.55 25.02
C LEU A 377 3.26 -8.97 25.64
N TRP A 378 4.38 -9.69 25.60
CA TRP A 378 4.49 -11.02 26.20
C TRP A 378 4.29 -10.99 27.73
N ALA A 379 4.74 -9.93 28.39
CA ALA A 379 4.47 -9.74 29.82
C ALA A 379 2.98 -9.55 30.12
N CYS A 380 2.22 -8.97 29.19
CA CYS A 380 0.78 -8.77 29.33
C CYS A 380 -0.09 -10.01 28.99
N LEU A 381 0.53 -11.06 28.43
CA LEU A 381 -0.15 -12.29 28.01
C LEU A 381 -0.36 -13.22 29.21
N ALA A 382 -1.57 -13.77 29.37
CA ALA A 382 -1.90 -14.74 30.39
C ALA A 382 -1.14 -16.07 30.18
N PRO A 383 -0.86 -16.85 31.24
CA PRO A 383 -0.46 -18.24 31.10
C PRO A 383 -1.45 -19.02 30.24
N GLY A 384 -1.01 -19.85 29.31
CA GLY A 384 -1.83 -20.53 28.31
C GLY A 384 -2.34 -19.65 27.17
N GLY A 385 -2.12 -18.33 27.24
CA GLY A 385 -2.53 -17.38 26.22
C GLY A 385 -1.77 -17.53 24.91
N LYS A 386 -2.32 -16.98 23.81
CA LYS A 386 -1.68 -17.00 22.46
C LYS A 386 -1.34 -15.58 21.99
N LEU A 387 -0.18 -15.45 21.35
CA LEU A 387 0.25 -14.25 20.64
C LEU A 387 0.49 -14.59 19.17
N VAL A 388 -0.15 -13.84 18.27
CA VAL A 388 0.11 -13.90 16.83
C VAL A 388 0.99 -12.71 16.45
N TYR A 389 2.20 -12.99 16.01
CA TYR A 389 3.11 -12.01 15.43
C TYR A 389 2.87 -11.88 13.92
N VAL A 390 2.65 -10.67 13.46
CA VAL A 390 2.33 -10.37 12.07
C VAL A 390 3.20 -9.23 11.54
N THR A 391 3.73 -9.39 10.33
CA THR A 391 4.26 -8.28 9.54
C THR A 391 3.76 -8.37 8.10
N CYS A 392 3.52 -7.23 7.47
CA CYS A 392 3.31 -7.15 6.02
C CYS A 392 4.66 -6.95 5.30
N SER A 393 5.66 -7.75 5.64
CA SER A 393 7.01 -7.74 5.08
C SER A 393 7.34 -9.03 4.35
N ILE A 394 8.23 -8.92 3.35
CA ILE A 394 8.84 -10.06 2.67
C ILE A 394 10.29 -10.29 3.14
N PHE A 395 10.84 -9.42 3.97
CA PHE A 395 12.22 -9.56 4.42
C PHE A 395 12.33 -10.52 5.59
N PRO A 396 13.18 -11.57 5.49
CA PRO A 396 13.37 -12.54 6.57
C PRO A 396 13.78 -11.91 7.92
N THR A 397 14.43 -10.74 7.87
CA THR A 397 14.82 -9.96 9.07
C THR A 397 13.62 -9.54 9.91
N GLU A 398 12.45 -9.32 9.30
CA GLU A 398 11.19 -8.97 9.95
C GLU A 398 10.21 -10.15 10.06
N GLY A 399 10.62 -11.32 9.58
CA GLY A 399 9.84 -12.56 9.55
C GLY A 399 10.50 -13.66 10.38
N GLU A 400 11.00 -14.71 9.71
CA GLU A 400 11.54 -15.92 10.36
C GLU A 400 12.69 -15.63 11.34
N THR A 401 13.54 -14.64 11.05
CA THR A 401 14.63 -14.23 11.97
C THR A 401 14.06 -13.72 13.29
N GLN A 402 12.95 -12.99 13.27
CA GLN A 402 12.26 -12.54 14.49
C GLN A 402 11.62 -13.70 15.23
N ALA A 403 10.90 -14.57 14.51
CA ALA A 403 10.24 -15.71 15.13
C ALA A 403 11.21 -16.62 15.87
N ARG A 404 12.37 -16.93 15.27
CA ARG A 404 13.46 -17.68 15.94
C ARG A 404 14.05 -16.94 17.15
N TRP A 405 14.14 -15.62 17.03
CA TRP A 405 14.61 -14.81 18.13
C TRP A 405 13.64 -14.84 19.31
N PHE A 406 12.32 -14.73 19.09
CA PHE A 406 11.31 -14.84 20.14
C PHE A 406 11.34 -16.23 20.80
N GLU A 407 11.43 -17.29 20.01
CA GLU A 407 11.53 -18.67 20.50
C GLU A 407 12.74 -18.89 21.42
N SER A 408 13.85 -18.20 21.16
CA SER A 408 15.08 -18.34 21.96
C SER A 408 15.17 -17.38 23.16
N HIS A 409 14.36 -16.31 23.24
CA HIS A 409 14.46 -15.28 24.27
C HIS A 409 13.20 -15.14 25.14
N LEU A 410 12.10 -15.79 24.79
CA LEU A 410 10.90 -15.90 25.61
C LEU A 410 10.88 -17.33 26.17
N GLU A 411 11.38 -17.51 27.40
CA GLU A 411 11.66 -18.83 27.99
C GLU A 411 10.43 -19.74 28.10
N ASP A 412 9.24 -19.16 28.27
CA ASP A 412 7.96 -19.84 28.38
C ASP A 412 7.16 -19.88 27.08
N ALA A 413 7.74 -19.47 25.94
CA ALA A 413 7.08 -19.51 24.65
C ALA A 413 7.16 -20.91 24.02
N ILE A 414 6.01 -21.35 23.47
CA ILE A 414 5.92 -22.51 22.60
C ILE A 414 5.49 -22.00 21.23
N ARG A 415 6.34 -22.18 20.22
CA ARG A 415 5.97 -21.84 18.84
C ARG A 415 4.98 -22.87 18.29
N LEU A 416 3.83 -22.38 17.84
CA LEU A 416 2.80 -23.21 17.22
C LEU A 416 2.94 -23.19 15.69
N HIS A 417 2.24 -24.11 15.03
CA HIS A 417 2.18 -24.14 13.57
C HIS A 417 1.53 -22.86 13.03
N ALA A 418 2.14 -22.24 12.05
CA ALA A 418 1.67 -21.03 11.37
C ALA A 418 2.15 -21.03 9.91
N PRO A 419 1.55 -20.21 9.01
CA PRO A 419 1.96 -20.16 7.60
C PRO A 419 3.43 -19.76 7.37
N GLY A 420 4.04 -19.03 8.31
CA GLY A 420 5.35 -18.43 8.09
C GLY A 420 5.29 -17.32 7.05
N GLN A 421 6.22 -17.34 6.09
CA GLN A 421 6.33 -16.34 5.04
C GLN A 421 5.34 -16.61 3.90
N LEU A 422 4.48 -15.65 3.67
CA LEU A 422 3.63 -15.55 2.49
C LEU A 422 4.28 -14.55 1.52
N LEU A 423 4.61 -14.99 0.33
CA LEU A 423 5.15 -14.15 -0.72
C LEU A 423 4.04 -13.71 -1.67
N PRO A 424 4.07 -12.48 -2.20
CA PRO A 424 3.12 -12.05 -3.21
C PRO A 424 3.31 -12.95 -4.45
N ALA A 425 2.34 -13.82 -4.70
CA ALA A 425 2.45 -14.84 -5.73
C ALA A 425 2.12 -14.29 -7.13
N SER A 426 2.77 -14.85 -8.15
CA SER A 426 2.31 -14.74 -9.52
C SER A 426 1.08 -15.66 -9.71
N PRO A 427 0.07 -15.27 -10.50
CA PRO A 427 -1.06 -16.15 -10.83
C PRO A 427 -0.65 -17.50 -11.42
N ASN A 428 0.56 -17.58 -11.96
CA ASN A 428 1.13 -18.78 -12.58
C ASN A 428 2.06 -19.58 -11.64
N ALA A 429 2.32 -19.12 -10.43
CA ALA A 429 3.10 -19.87 -9.46
C ALA A 429 2.23 -21.03 -8.94
N ALA A 430 2.64 -22.28 -9.24
CA ALA A 430 2.03 -23.44 -8.64
C ALA A 430 2.06 -23.29 -7.11
N SER A 431 0.89 -23.28 -6.48
CA SER A 431 0.77 -23.11 -5.04
C SER A 431 1.46 -24.27 -4.33
N ALA A 432 2.56 -24.00 -3.66
CA ALA A 432 2.87 -24.77 -2.48
C ALA A 432 1.78 -24.42 -1.46
N SER A 433 0.66 -25.14 -1.49
CA SER A 433 -0.39 -25.02 -0.48
C SER A 433 0.20 -25.51 0.84
N SER A 434 0.66 -24.58 1.66
CA SER A 434 0.89 -24.89 3.06
C SER A 434 -0.50 -25.14 3.67
N PHE A 435 -0.85 -26.43 3.79
CA PHE A 435 -2.07 -26.82 4.49
C PHE A 435 -1.91 -26.44 5.96
N ILE A 436 -2.75 -25.53 6.42
CA ILE A 436 -2.87 -25.19 7.84
C ILE A 436 -4.16 -25.85 8.32
N PRO A 437 -4.11 -26.80 9.27
CA PRO A 437 -5.32 -27.40 9.80
C PRO A 437 -6.30 -26.32 10.29
N GLY A 438 -7.54 -26.34 9.78
CA GLY A 438 -8.58 -25.39 10.14
C GLY A 438 -8.56 -24.05 9.37
N VAL A 439 -7.63 -23.87 8.43
CA VAL A 439 -7.60 -22.71 7.53
C VAL A 439 -7.77 -23.21 6.10
N SER A 440 -8.72 -22.63 5.36
CA SER A 440 -8.89 -22.92 3.92
C SER A 440 -7.59 -22.61 3.17
N PRO A 441 -7.28 -23.35 2.07
CA PRO A 441 -6.09 -23.04 1.28
C PRO A 441 -6.10 -21.55 0.92
N LEU A 442 -4.93 -20.91 1.06
CA LEU A 442 -4.76 -19.52 0.75
C LEU A 442 -5.01 -19.24 -0.73
N PRO A 443 -5.69 -18.16 -1.08
CA PRO A 443 -5.83 -17.76 -2.46
C PRO A 443 -4.44 -17.46 -3.06
N LEU A 444 -4.28 -17.76 -4.34
CA LEU A 444 -3.02 -17.53 -5.07
C LEU A 444 -2.65 -16.04 -5.21
N ASP A 445 -3.59 -15.13 -4.99
CA ASP A 445 -3.40 -13.68 -5.15
C ASP A 445 -3.62 -12.96 -3.81
N HIS A 446 -2.56 -12.81 -3.05
CA HIS A 446 -2.50 -12.05 -1.80
C HIS A 446 -1.22 -11.19 -1.74
N ASP A 447 -1.19 -10.23 -0.84
CA ASP A 447 0.02 -9.47 -0.53
C ASP A 447 1.03 -10.32 0.26
N GLY A 448 2.24 -9.80 0.45
CA GLY A 448 3.25 -10.45 1.25
C GLY A 448 3.01 -10.22 2.75
N PHE A 449 3.03 -11.31 3.52
CA PHE A 449 2.91 -11.30 4.98
C PHE A 449 3.85 -12.33 5.61
N PHE A 450 4.15 -12.13 6.88
CA PHE A 450 4.74 -13.17 7.72
C PHE A 450 3.88 -13.39 8.95
N TYR A 451 3.69 -14.66 9.33
CA TYR A 451 2.91 -15.08 10.49
C TYR A 451 3.69 -16.04 11.35
N ALA A 452 3.76 -15.77 12.66
CA ALA A 452 4.19 -16.73 13.68
C ALA A 452 3.22 -16.70 14.85
N VAL A 453 2.93 -17.87 15.41
CA VAL A 453 2.02 -18.04 16.54
C VAL A 453 2.80 -18.62 17.72
N PHE A 454 2.64 -17.99 18.87
CA PHE A 454 3.27 -18.43 20.11
C PHE A 454 2.20 -18.64 21.18
N GLN A 455 2.37 -19.69 21.98
CA GLN A 455 1.58 -19.92 23.17
C GLN A 455 2.47 -19.81 24.39
N LYS A 456 2.02 -19.09 25.42
CA LYS A 456 2.68 -19.01 26.71
C LYS A 456 2.37 -20.28 27.50
N ARG A 457 3.41 -20.87 28.10
CA ARG A 457 3.19 -22.05 28.96
C ARG A 457 2.22 -21.70 30.08
N PRO A 458 1.38 -22.68 30.50
CA PRO A 458 0.47 -22.53 31.65
C PRO A 458 1.19 -22.19 32.95
#